data_c2e4d21816b9aa66d4605c64ce49be60
#
_entry.id   c2e4d21816b9aa66d4605c64ce49be60
#
_cell.length_a   1.000
_cell.length_b   1.000
_cell.length_c   1.000
_cell.angle_alpha   90.00
_cell.angle_beta   90.00
_cell.angle_gamma   90.00
#
_symmetry.space_group_name_H-M   'P 1'
#
loop_
_entity.id
_entity.type
_entity.pdbx_description
1 polymer ?
#
loop_
_entity_poly.entity_id
_entity_poly.type
_entity_poly.pdbx_seq_one_letter_code
_entity_poly.pdbx_strand_id
1 'polypeptide(L)'
;ATTSSLWRDVKVHDNHAFIVSEAGGHGMQVVDLTQLGTIENPPLTLAPDAMYSGWGNAHNIVINEATARAYGVGTSTFSGGLHILDISDPTNPTLIGEFSGDGYTHDAQVVNYSGPDANYQGKEIAFCCNENTVTIVDVTDPMDATLISANGYDGATYTHQGWLTEDQHYFITN
;
A
#
# COMPACT_ATOMS: atom_id res chain seq x y z
N ALA A 1 1.43 -3.18 -18.26
CA ALA A 1 1.11 -1.76 -18.06
C ALA A 1 0.53 -1.17 -19.33
N THR A 2 -0.46 -0.31 -19.16
CA THR A 2 -1.20 0.29 -20.28
C THR A 2 -0.38 1.35 -21.03
N THR A 3 0.49 2.07 -20.31
CA THR A 3 1.37 3.10 -20.87
C THR A 3 2.74 3.08 -20.20
N SER A 4 3.72 3.78 -20.77
CA SER A 4 5.04 3.94 -20.15
C SER A 4 4.97 4.82 -18.91
N SER A 5 5.62 4.40 -17.83
CA SER A 5 5.84 5.17 -16.60
C SER A 5 7.18 4.79 -16.00
N LEU A 6 7.83 5.72 -15.30
CA LEU A 6 9.08 5.46 -14.59
C LEU A 6 8.83 4.71 -13.28
N TRP A 7 7.69 5.00 -12.61
CA TRP A 7 7.38 4.43 -11.30
C TRP A 7 6.28 3.39 -11.39
N ARG A 8 6.57 2.25 -10.78
CA ARG A 8 5.70 1.09 -10.66
C ARG A 8 6.05 0.38 -9.38
N ASP A 9 5.05 -0.26 -8.79
CA ASP A 9 5.30 -1.18 -7.70
C ASP A 9 4.49 -2.46 -7.86
N VAL A 10 4.96 -3.53 -7.23
CA VAL A 10 4.32 -4.84 -7.21
C VAL A 10 4.45 -5.49 -5.84
N LYS A 11 3.33 -5.97 -5.31
CA LYS A 11 3.29 -6.83 -4.12
C LYS A 11 2.58 -8.13 -4.46
N VAL A 12 2.85 -9.15 -3.65
CA VAL A 12 2.26 -10.48 -3.84
C VAL A 12 1.46 -10.86 -2.60
N HIS A 13 0.26 -11.38 -2.81
CA HIS A 13 -0.58 -11.97 -1.79
C HIS A 13 -1.41 -13.10 -2.41
N ASP A 14 -1.57 -14.20 -1.67
CA ASP A 14 -2.36 -15.38 -2.08
C ASP A 14 -2.12 -15.80 -3.54
N ASN A 15 -0.86 -16.00 -3.90
CA ASN A 15 -0.39 -16.35 -5.26
C ASN A 15 -0.78 -15.34 -6.37
N HIS A 16 -1.18 -14.13 -6.04
CA HIS A 16 -1.47 -13.07 -7.00
C HIS A 16 -0.49 -11.91 -6.88
N ALA A 17 -0.09 -11.37 -8.02
CA ALA A 17 0.68 -10.12 -8.09
C ALA A 17 -0.30 -8.95 -8.27
N PHE A 18 -0.19 -7.97 -7.38
CA PHE A 18 -0.90 -6.69 -7.43
C PHE A 18 0.06 -5.63 -7.95
N ILE A 19 -0.22 -5.08 -9.12
CA ILE A 19 0.71 -4.23 -9.88
C ILE A 19 0.09 -2.85 -10.05
N VAL A 20 0.76 -1.83 -9.53
CA VAL A 20 0.38 -0.42 -9.65
C VAL A 20 1.37 0.36 -10.49
N SER A 21 0.97 1.55 -10.93
CA SER A 21 1.81 2.43 -11.74
C SER A 21 1.32 3.89 -11.64
N GLU A 22 2.23 4.83 -11.79
CA GLU A 22 1.89 6.25 -12.00
C GLU A 22 1.35 6.55 -13.41
N ALA A 23 1.32 5.58 -14.32
CA ALA A 23 0.70 5.77 -15.63
C ALA A 23 -0.78 6.10 -15.49
N GLY A 24 -1.21 7.23 -16.05
CA GLY A 24 -2.61 7.67 -15.99
C GLY A 24 -3.57 6.62 -16.57
N GLY A 25 -4.61 6.29 -15.83
CA GLY A 25 -5.60 5.28 -16.19
C GLY A 25 -5.12 3.83 -16.04
N HIS A 26 -3.97 3.59 -15.37
CA HIS A 26 -3.48 2.22 -15.14
C HIS A 26 -4.34 1.47 -14.13
N GLY A 27 -4.76 2.12 -13.05
CA GLY A 27 -5.42 1.46 -11.92
C GLY A 27 -4.49 0.48 -11.22
N MET A 28 -5.00 -0.71 -10.88
CA MET A 28 -4.21 -1.84 -10.37
C MET A 28 -4.53 -3.09 -11.19
N GLN A 29 -3.49 -3.78 -11.68
CA GLN A 29 -3.61 -5.07 -12.33
C GLN A 29 -3.40 -6.17 -11.29
N VAL A 30 -4.20 -7.22 -11.36
CA VAL A 30 -4.02 -8.45 -10.57
C VAL A 30 -3.71 -9.59 -11.52
N VAL A 31 -2.67 -10.37 -11.22
CA VAL A 31 -2.22 -11.49 -12.06
C VAL A 31 -2.04 -12.72 -11.19
N ASP A 32 -2.72 -13.82 -11.54
CA ASP A 32 -2.53 -15.13 -10.93
C ASP A 32 -1.15 -15.70 -11.29
N LEU A 33 -0.30 -15.87 -10.28
CA LEU A 33 1.06 -16.38 -10.44
C LEU A 33 1.13 -17.90 -10.55
N THR A 34 0.07 -18.63 -10.25
CA THR A 34 0.06 -20.11 -10.35
C THR A 34 0.27 -20.56 -11.78
N GLN A 35 -0.15 -19.75 -12.77
CA GLN A 35 0.04 -20.03 -14.19
C GLN A 35 1.52 -20.00 -14.62
N LEU A 36 2.43 -19.36 -13.86
CA LEU A 36 3.85 -19.26 -14.22
C LEU A 36 4.51 -20.63 -14.35
N GLY A 37 4.08 -21.60 -13.54
CA GLY A 37 4.60 -22.97 -13.57
C GLY A 37 4.23 -23.76 -14.85
N THR A 38 3.30 -23.25 -15.66
CA THR A 38 2.84 -23.91 -16.88
C THR A 38 3.36 -23.29 -18.17
N ILE A 39 4.21 -22.25 -18.08
CA ILE A 39 4.76 -21.55 -19.24
C ILE A 39 5.89 -22.38 -19.85
N GLU A 40 5.64 -22.97 -21.03
CA GLU A 40 6.62 -23.80 -21.75
C GLU A 40 7.55 -22.97 -22.63
N ASN A 41 7.09 -21.85 -23.18
CA ASN A 41 7.82 -21.05 -24.17
C ASN A 41 7.86 -19.56 -23.77
N PRO A 42 8.74 -19.14 -22.83
CA PRO A 42 8.91 -17.73 -22.46
C PRO A 42 9.66 -16.94 -23.56
N PRO A 43 9.49 -15.60 -23.68
CA PRO A 43 8.62 -14.78 -22.82
C PRO A 43 7.14 -14.86 -23.21
N LEU A 44 6.27 -14.83 -22.22
CA LEU A 44 4.82 -14.73 -22.40
C LEU A 44 4.31 -13.42 -21.80
N THR A 45 3.43 -12.73 -22.52
CA THR A 45 2.69 -11.59 -21.95
C THR A 45 1.40 -12.11 -21.33
N LEU A 46 1.30 -12.00 -20.02
CA LEU A 46 0.09 -12.38 -19.28
C LEU A 46 -0.93 -11.24 -19.33
N ALA A 47 -2.19 -11.60 -19.54
CA ALA A 47 -3.29 -10.69 -19.30
C ALA A 47 -3.58 -10.62 -17.78
N PRO A 48 -4.04 -9.49 -17.25
CA PRO A 48 -4.49 -9.45 -15.86
C PRO A 48 -5.78 -10.27 -15.69
N ASP A 49 -5.88 -10.99 -14.58
CA ASP A 49 -7.06 -11.73 -14.17
C ASP A 49 -8.14 -10.80 -13.63
N ALA A 50 -7.71 -9.69 -13.01
CA ALA A 50 -8.58 -8.60 -12.58
C ALA A 50 -7.94 -7.23 -12.77
N MET A 51 -8.79 -6.20 -12.83
CA MET A 51 -8.40 -4.80 -12.90
C MET A 51 -9.21 -4.01 -11.86
N TYR A 52 -8.52 -3.30 -10.97
CA TYR A 52 -9.15 -2.32 -10.11
C TYR A 52 -8.98 -0.92 -10.69
N SER A 53 -10.08 -0.20 -10.90
CA SER A 53 -10.10 1.12 -11.52
C SER A 53 -10.59 2.23 -10.58
N GLY A 54 -10.65 1.98 -9.28
CA GLY A 54 -11.10 2.96 -8.28
C GLY A 54 -10.12 4.13 -8.08
N TRP A 55 -8.89 4.01 -8.59
CA TRP A 55 -7.96 5.12 -8.81
C TRP A 55 -7.45 5.14 -10.24
N GLY A 56 -6.95 6.31 -10.71
CA GLY A 56 -6.37 6.44 -12.06
C GLY A 56 -4.91 6.00 -12.12
N ASN A 57 -4.15 6.27 -11.07
CA ASN A 57 -2.74 5.92 -10.89
C ASN A 57 -2.42 5.78 -9.40
N ALA A 58 -1.32 5.09 -9.09
CA ALA A 58 -0.78 4.99 -7.75
C ALA A 58 0.76 4.98 -7.81
N HIS A 59 1.41 5.58 -6.81
CA HIS A 59 2.86 5.58 -6.70
C HIS A 59 3.34 4.23 -6.17
N ASN A 60 2.74 3.76 -5.07
CA ASN A 60 3.15 2.53 -4.39
C ASN A 60 1.92 1.74 -3.91
N ILE A 61 2.14 0.49 -3.52
CA ILE A 61 1.12 -0.38 -2.91
C ILE A 61 1.74 -1.12 -1.72
N VAL A 62 0.98 -1.20 -0.63
CA VAL A 62 1.34 -1.96 0.56
C VAL A 62 0.29 -3.04 0.79
N ILE A 63 0.70 -4.22 1.24
CA ILE A 63 -0.23 -5.30 1.59
C ILE A 63 0.04 -5.76 3.02
N ASN A 64 -1.00 -5.79 3.84
CA ASN A 64 -1.01 -6.54 5.09
C ASN A 64 -1.63 -7.92 4.79
N GLU A 65 -0.77 -8.92 4.66
CA GLU A 65 -1.18 -10.28 4.31
C GLU A 65 -2.09 -10.91 5.39
N ALA A 66 -1.89 -10.54 6.66
CA ALA A 66 -2.65 -11.11 7.78
C ALA A 66 -4.13 -10.69 7.77
N THR A 67 -4.44 -9.53 7.20
CA THR A 67 -5.81 -8.99 7.10
C THR A 67 -6.37 -9.05 5.69
N ALA A 68 -5.56 -9.50 4.71
CA ALA A 68 -5.87 -9.46 3.28
C ALA A 68 -6.32 -8.06 2.83
N ARG A 69 -5.58 -7.02 3.27
CA ARG A 69 -5.84 -5.63 2.90
C ARG A 69 -4.70 -5.07 2.07
N ALA A 70 -5.05 -4.34 1.02
CA ALA A 70 -4.10 -3.57 0.21
C ALA A 70 -4.32 -2.06 0.40
N TYR A 71 -3.23 -1.32 0.43
CA TYR A 71 -3.21 0.12 0.62
C TYR A 71 -2.52 0.75 -0.58
N GLY A 72 -3.30 1.37 -1.46
CA GLY A 72 -2.75 2.21 -2.52
C GLY A 72 -2.32 3.55 -1.94
N VAL A 73 -1.07 3.97 -2.16
CA VAL A 73 -0.52 5.24 -1.70
C VAL A 73 -0.01 6.07 -2.87
N GLY A 74 0.03 7.40 -2.72
CA GLY A 74 0.30 8.30 -3.82
C GLY A 74 -0.69 8.13 -4.98
N THR A 75 -1.95 7.82 -4.65
CA THR A 75 -2.99 7.60 -5.65
C THR A 75 -3.59 8.93 -6.13
N SER A 76 -4.33 8.89 -7.24
CA SER A 76 -5.11 10.04 -7.73
C SER A 76 -6.39 10.32 -6.91
N THR A 77 -6.61 9.58 -5.82
CA THR A 77 -7.75 9.70 -4.92
C THR A 77 -7.30 10.07 -3.51
N PHE A 78 -8.21 10.52 -2.65
CA PHE A 78 -7.97 10.77 -1.22
C PHE A 78 -6.71 11.60 -0.93
N SER A 79 -6.48 12.65 -1.72
CA SER A 79 -5.29 13.54 -1.65
C SER A 79 -3.94 12.81 -1.76
N GLY A 80 -3.92 11.58 -2.29
CA GLY A 80 -2.72 10.74 -2.35
C GLY A 80 -2.41 9.97 -1.06
N GLY A 81 -3.25 10.05 -0.04
CA GLY A 81 -3.14 9.28 1.21
C GLY A 81 -3.51 7.80 1.02
N LEU A 82 -3.97 7.16 2.08
CA LEU A 82 -4.29 5.72 2.03
C LEU A 82 -5.62 5.49 1.31
N HIS A 83 -5.60 4.62 0.30
CA HIS A 83 -6.78 4.08 -0.36
C HIS A 83 -6.85 2.58 -0.04
N ILE A 84 -7.77 2.18 0.83
CA ILE A 84 -7.77 0.88 1.50
C ILE A 84 -8.72 -0.10 0.80
N LEU A 85 -8.19 -1.24 0.38
CA LEU A 85 -8.93 -2.29 -0.30
C LEU A 85 -9.00 -3.58 0.52
N ASP A 86 -10.13 -4.26 0.46
CA ASP A 86 -10.23 -5.68 0.75
C ASP A 86 -9.77 -6.47 -0.49
N ILE A 87 -8.81 -7.37 -0.29
CA ILE A 87 -8.25 -8.27 -1.31
C ILE A 87 -8.36 -9.74 -0.88
N SER A 88 -9.29 -10.06 0.02
CA SER A 88 -9.57 -11.45 0.43
C SER A 88 -10.04 -12.32 -0.75
N ASP A 89 -10.66 -11.71 -1.75
CA ASP A 89 -10.78 -12.25 -3.11
C ASP A 89 -9.86 -11.43 -4.04
N PRO A 90 -8.67 -11.94 -4.39
CA PRO A 90 -7.71 -11.23 -5.24
C PRO A 90 -8.30 -10.81 -6.59
N THR A 91 -9.28 -11.52 -7.09
CA THR A 91 -9.92 -11.25 -8.39
C THR A 91 -11.04 -10.21 -8.32
N ASN A 92 -11.39 -9.77 -7.11
CA ASN A 92 -12.45 -8.79 -6.89
C ASN A 92 -12.08 -7.76 -5.79
N PRO A 93 -10.99 -6.99 -5.93
CA PRO A 93 -10.61 -5.97 -4.94
C PRO A 93 -11.72 -4.93 -4.75
N THR A 94 -12.07 -4.63 -3.50
CA THR A 94 -13.13 -3.67 -3.17
C THR A 94 -12.66 -2.58 -2.22
N LEU A 95 -13.11 -1.33 -2.45
CA LEU A 95 -12.82 -0.21 -1.54
C LEU A 95 -13.54 -0.42 -0.20
N ILE A 96 -12.80 -0.37 0.90
CA ILE A 96 -13.31 -0.51 2.26
C ILE A 96 -13.00 0.68 3.17
N GLY A 97 -12.19 1.64 2.73
CA GLY A 97 -11.89 2.83 3.53
C GLY A 97 -10.79 3.70 2.95
N GLU A 98 -10.49 4.79 3.65
CA GLU A 98 -9.47 5.76 3.24
C GLU A 98 -8.88 6.53 4.43
N PHE A 99 -7.73 7.16 4.21
CA PHE A 99 -7.23 8.21 5.08
C PHE A 99 -6.53 9.28 4.23
N SER A 100 -7.01 10.52 4.34
CA SER A 100 -6.51 11.68 3.58
C SER A 100 -6.03 12.83 4.48
N GLY A 101 -5.96 12.59 5.80
CA GLY A 101 -5.79 13.65 6.81
C GLY A 101 -4.43 14.33 6.81
N ASP A 102 -3.41 13.76 6.14
CA ASP A 102 -2.06 14.35 6.03
C ASP A 102 -1.54 14.34 4.58
N GLY A 103 -2.43 14.40 3.59
CA GLY A 103 -2.10 14.54 2.18
C GLY A 103 -1.40 13.32 1.58
N TYR A 104 -0.37 13.58 0.77
CA TYR A 104 0.30 12.59 -0.06
C TYR A 104 1.17 11.64 0.78
N THR A 105 0.94 10.35 0.65
CA THR A 105 1.77 9.27 1.19
C THR A 105 2.63 8.70 0.06
N HIS A 106 3.95 8.83 0.18
CA HIS A 106 4.89 8.32 -0.82
C HIS A 106 5.09 6.81 -0.69
N ASP A 107 5.31 6.33 0.53
CA ASP A 107 5.46 4.93 0.87
C ASP A 107 4.89 4.66 2.26
N ALA A 108 4.60 3.40 2.58
CA ALA A 108 4.10 3.03 3.90
C ALA A 108 4.49 1.60 4.27
N GLN A 109 4.47 1.33 5.57
CA GLN A 109 4.41 -0.02 6.13
C GLN A 109 3.14 -0.17 6.96
N VAL A 110 2.38 -1.24 6.75
CA VAL A 110 1.19 -1.56 7.54
C VAL A 110 1.39 -2.88 8.26
N VAL A 111 1.15 -2.88 9.56
CA VAL A 111 1.40 -4.04 10.43
C VAL A 111 0.26 -4.26 11.42
N ASN A 112 0.10 -5.51 11.86
CA ASN A 112 -0.61 -5.79 13.11
C ASN A 112 0.38 -5.48 14.24
N TYR A 113 0.16 -4.35 14.92
CA TYR A 113 1.11 -3.80 15.86
C TYR A 113 1.28 -4.67 17.11
N SER A 114 2.53 -5.00 17.41
CA SER A 114 2.94 -5.76 18.60
C SER A 114 4.06 -5.07 19.39
N GLY A 115 4.34 -3.81 19.06
CA GLY A 115 5.38 -3.02 19.69
C GLY A 115 5.05 -2.59 21.14
N PRO A 116 5.85 -1.68 21.72
CA PRO A 116 5.82 -1.39 23.16
C PRO A 116 4.61 -0.59 23.62
N ASP A 117 3.90 0.12 22.74
CA ASP A 117 2.73 0.92 23.15
C ASP A 117 1.50 0.02 23.30
N ALA A 118 1.14 -0.26 24.56
CA ALA A 118 0.03 -1.13 24.92
C ALA A 118 -1.34 -0.64 24.41
N ASN A 119 -1.49 0.66 24.09
CA ASN A 119 -2.76 1.21 23.58
C ASN A 119 -3.05 0.74 22.14
N TYR A 120 -2.02 0.32 21.42
CA TYR A 120 -2.12 -0.04 20.01
C TYR A 120 -1.80 -1.52 19.72
N GLN A 121 -1.42 -2.31 20.72
CA GLN A 121 -1.17 -3.74 20.53
C GLN A 121 -2.40 -4.45 19.96
N GLY A 122 -2.19 -5.26 18.92
CA GLY A 122 -3.22 -6.00 18.20
C GLY A 122 -4.02 -5.17 17.19
N LYS A 123 -3.78 -3.85 17.10
CA LYS A 123 -4.38 -2.99 16.09
C LYS A 123 -3.60 -3.04 14.78
N GLU A 124 -4.27 -2.75 13.70
CA GLU A 124 -3.65 -2.55 12.40
C GLU A 124 -3.21 -1.09 12.26
N ILE A 125 -1.90 -0.87 12.15
CA ILE A 125 -1.30 0.46 12.15
C ILE A 125 -0.52 0.68 10.87
N ALA A 126 -0.79 1.80 10.19
CA ALA A 126 -0.05 2.29 9.06
C ALA A 126 1.01 3.31 9.49
N PHE A 127 2.25 3.09 9.07
CA PHE A 127 3.39 4.00 9.21
C PHE A 127 3.66 4.58 7.83
N CYS A 128 3.26 5.83 7.61
CA CYS A 128 3.27 6.50 6.32
C CYS A 128 4.43 7.48 6.21
N CYS A 129 5.14 7.45 5.10
CA CYS A 129 6.16 8.42 4.72
C CYS A 129 5.52 9.49 3.84
N ASN A 130 5.18 10.65 4.44
CA ASN A 130 4.39 11.70 3.80
C ASN A 130 5.26 12.91 3.41
N GLU A 131 6.34 12.67 2.65
CA GLU A 131 7.26 13.70 2.15
C GLU A 131 7.97 14.50 3.27
N ASN A 132 7.25 15.15 4.18
CA ASN A 132 7.78 15.99 5.25
C ASN A 132 7.51 15.47 6.67
N THR A 133 6.73 14.38 6.78
CA THR A 133 6.35 13.77 8.06
C THR A 133 6.46 12.25 8.00
N VAL A 134 6.65 11.64 9.17
CA VAL A 134 6.21 10.27 9.43
C VAL A 134 4.83 10.37 10.06
N THR A 135 3.83 9.81 9.38
CA THR A 135 2.44 9.87 9.79
C THR A 135 1.95 8.48 10.18
N ILE A 136 1.43 8.34 11.39
CA ILE A 136 0.99 7.07 11.96
C ILE A 136 -0.53 7.10 12.07
N VAL A 137 -1.17 6.07 11.51
CA VAL A 137 -2.63 5.99 11.39
C VAL A 137 -3.12 4.64 11.93
N ASP A 138 -4.12 4.66 12.79
CA ASP A 138 -4.89 3.47 13.16
C ASP A 138 -5.89 3.17 12.03
N VAL A 139 -5.69 2.06 11.35
CA VAL A 139 -6.50 1.58 10.23
C VAL A 139 -7.23 0.28 10.57
N THR A 140 -7.38 -0.02 11.87
CA THR A 140 -8.07 -1.21 12.37
C THR A 140 -9.50 -1.28 11.83
N ASP A 141 -10.22 -0.15 11.90
CA ASP A 141 -11.46 0.06 11.14
C ASP A 141 -11.15 0.95 9.92
N PRO A 142 -11.12 0.38 8.70
CA PRO A 142 -10.79 1.16 7.50
C PRO A 142 -11.78 2.30 7.20
N MET A 143 -13.03 2.17 7.66
CA MET A 143 -14.07 3.21 7.47
C MET A 143 -13.96 4.35 8.47
N ASP A 144 -13.20 4.15 9.56
CA ASP A 144 -12.95 5.15 10.62
C ASP A 144 -11.45 5.23 10.92
N ALA A 145 -10.64 5.32 9.89
CA ALA A 145 -9.19 5.45 10.02
C ALA A 145 -8.83 6.73 10.77
N THR A 146 -8.04 6.63 11.83
CA THR A 146 -7.76 7.74 12.74
C THR A 146 -6.27 8.06 12.85
N LEU A 147 -5.95 9.37 12.76
CA LEU A 147 -4.59 9.86 12.95
C LEU A 147 -4.13 9.61 14.39
N ILE A 148 -2.99 8.93 14.55
CA ILE A 148 -2.29 8.80 15.84
C ILE A 148 -1.28 9.94 16.00
N SER A 149 -0.43 10.14 14.99
CA SER A 149 0.55 11.23 14.98
C SER A 149 1.02 11.57 13.58
N ALA A 150 1.43 12.83 13.38
CA ALA A 150 2.13 13.29 12.19
C ALA A 150 3.30 14.17 12.64
N ASN A 151 4.52 13.71 12.46
CA ASN A 151 5.70 14.39 12.95
C ASN A 151 6.76 14.50 11.87
N GLY A 152 7.24 15.75 11.65
CA GLY A 152 8.50 15.99 10.96
C GLY A 152 9.69 15.67 11.88
N TYR A 153 10.88 15.61 11.32
CA TYR A 153 12.13 15.38 12.05
C TYR A 153 13.25 16.28 11.51
N ASP A 154 14.26 16.51 12.34
CA ASP A 154 15.37 17.39 11.99
C ASP A 154 16.14 16.84 10.78
N GLY A 155 16.35 17.69 9.79
CA GLY A 155 17.06 17.34 8.56
C GLY A 155 16.19 16.63 7.51
N ALA A 156 14.90 16.40 7.75
CA ALA A 156 14.00 15.88 6.74
C ALA A 156 13.92 16.82 5.54
N THR A 157 14.37 16.34 4.38
CA THR A 157 14.19 17.02 3.08
C THR A 157 13.08 16.37 2.29
N TYR A 158 12.94 15.06 2.43
CA TYR A 158 11.88 14.25 1.85
C TYR A 158 11.81 12.93 2.60
N THR A 159 10.70 12.65 3.29
CA THR A 159 10.44 11.37 3.95
C THR A 159 10.00 10.39 2.89
N HIS A 160 10.97 9.63 2.36
CA HIS A 160 10.80 8.81 1.17
C HIS A 160 10.22 7.43 1.50
N GLN A 161 10.87 6.73 2.43
CA GLN A 161 10.49 5.39 2.86
C GLN A 161 10.95 5.13 4.29
N GLY A 162 10.43 4.07 4.89
CA GLY A 162 10.84 3.65 6.23
C GLY A 162 10.36 2.24 6.55
N TRP A 163 10.93 1.67 7.62
CA TRP A 163 10.59 0.32 8.06
C TRP A 163 10.72 0.18 9.57
N LEU A 164 9.79 -0.54 10.20
CA LEU A 164 9.89 -0.90 11.61
C LEU A 164 11.01 -1.91 11.85
N THR A 165 11.67 -1.80 13.01
CA THR A 165 12.47 -2.90 13.53
C THR A 165 11.60 -4.14 13.79
N GLU A 166 12.21 -5.33 13.83
CA GLU A 166 11.47 -6.59 13.99
C GLU A 166 10.64 -6.62 15.29
N ASP A 167 11.13 -5.98 16.36
CA ASP A 167 10.44 -5.82 17.63
C ASP A 167 9.43 -4.64 17.64
N GLN A 168 9.29 -3.94 16.53
CA GLN A 168 8.41 -2.79 16.32
C GLN A 168 8.64 -1.63 17.31
N HIS A 169 9.86 -1.52 17.88
CA HIS A 169 10.22 -0.43 18.79
C HIS A 169 10.59 0.86 18.06
N TYR A 170 11.20 0.75 16.89
CA TYR A 170 11.70 1.88 16.14
C TYR A 170 11.25 1.83 14.69
N PHE A 171 10.85 2.97 14.16
CA PHE A 171 10.64 3.16 12.73
C PHE A 171 11.87 3.87 12.17
N ILE A 172 12.58 3.21 11.26
CA ILE A 172 13.79 3.73 10.63
C ILE A 172 13.38 4.34 9.30
N THR A 173 13.66 5.62 9.11
CA THR A 173 13.35 6.39 7.90
C THR A 173 14.59 7.10 7.37
N ASN A 174 14.56 7.51 6.12
CA ASN A 174 15.63 8.27 5.44
C ASN A 174 15.25 9.73 5.21
#